data_ad8195665dd79a5f8ff2da5da3feb06c
#
_entry.id   ad8195665dd79a5f8ff2da5da3feb06c
#
_cell.length_a   1.000
_cell.length_b   1.000
_cell.length_c   1.000
_cell.angle_alpha   90.00
_cell.angle_beta   90.00
_cell.angle_gamma   90.00
#
_symmetry.space_group_name_H-M   'P 1'
#
loop_
_entity.id
_entity.type
_entity.pdbx_description
1 polymer ?
#
loop_
_entity_poly.entity_id
_entity_poly.type
_entity_poly.pdbx_seq_one_letter_code
_entity_poly.pdbx_strand_id
1 'polypeptide(L)'
;MILNRLKIIFKSLAEIIKEHKPDQMAVETVFVHKNASSALKLGHARAAAICASFESNINIFEYSPREVKLSTVGTGKAEKEQVMEMVKLILSIKQVKLNLDESDALAVGICHAHSHSIKAKIEASSK
;
A
#
# COMPACT_ATOMS: atom_id res chain seq x y z
N MET A 1 -6.06 -22.33 -7.96
CA MET A 1 -4.97 -22.06 -8.89
C MET A 1 -4.57 -20.60 -8.90
N ILE A 2 -3.30 -20.32 -9.14
CA ILE A 2 -2.79 -18.94 -9.08
C ILE A 2 -3.43 -18.03 -10.11
N LEU A 3 -3.69 -18.51 -11.32
CA LEU A 3 -4.31 -17.69 -12.36
C LEU A 3 -5.70 -17.18 -11.96
N ASN A 4 -6.49 -18.02 -11.32
CA ASN A 4 -7.81 -17.61 -10.84
C ASN A 4 -7.70 -16.54 -9.75
N ARG A 5 -6.72 -16.66 -8.87
CA ARG A 5 -6.48 -15.68 -7.82
C ARG A 5 -6.07 -14.34 -8.41
N LEU A 6 -5.19 -14.35 -9.41
CA LEU A 6 -4.76 -13.13 -10.11
C LEU A 6 -5.92 -12.45 -10.82
N LYS A 7 -6.79 -13.24 -11.45
CA LYS A 7 -8.00 -12.73 -12.11
C LYS A 7 -8.94 -12.06 -11.11
N ILE A 8 -9.13 -12.66 -9.94
CA ILE A 8 -9.97 -12.08 -8.89
C ILE A 8 -9.38 -10.76 -8.40
N ILE A 9 -8.08 -10.71 -8.14
CA ILE A 9 -7.39 -9.49 -7.69
C ILE A 9 -7.58 -8.39 -8.73
N PHE A 10 -7.29 -8.68 -9.99
CA PHE A 10 -7.41 -7.73 -11.08
C PHE A 10 -8.83 -7.18 -11.20
N LYS A 11 -9.82 -8.06 -11.29
CA LYS A 11 -11.22 -7.66 -11.47
C LYS A 11 -11.77 -6.90 -10.28
N SER A 12 -11.51 -7.37 -9.07
CA SER A 12 -12.01 -6.73 -7.86
C SER A 12 -11.44 -5.32 -7.71
N LEU A 13 -10.15 -5.14 -7.95
CA LEU A 13 -9.52 -3.82 -7.88
C LEU A 13 -10.00 -2.90 -9.00
N ALA A 14 -10.17 -3.43 -10.21
CA ALA A 14 -10.69 -2.65 -11.33
C ALA A 14 -12.09 -2.10 -11.01
N GLU A 15 -12.94 -2.90 -10.39
CA GLU A 15 -14.28 -2.48 -9.96
C GLU A 15 -14.22 -1.41 -8.88
N ILE A 16 -13.36 -1.57 -7.88
CA ILE A 16 -13.17 -0.59 -6.80
C ILE A 16 -12.66 0.74 -7.38
N ILE A 17 -11.69 0.68 -8.27
CA ILE A 17 -11.15 1.86 -8.93
C ILE A 17 -12.21 2.59 -9.74
N LYS A 18 -13.02 1.84 -10.46
CA LYS A 18 -14.12 2.41 -11.27
C LYS A 18 -15.18 3.07 -10.38
N GLU A 19 -15.48 2.47 -9.23
CA GLU A 19 -16.47 2.99 -8.29
C GLU A 19 -15.98 4.24 -7.56
N HIS A 20 -14.77 4.21 -7.02
CA HIS A 20 -14.24 5.27 -6.17
C HIS A 20 -13.43 6.33 -6.90
N LYS A 21 -12.97 6.03 -8.11
CA LYS A 21 -12.21 6.95 -8.97
C LYS A 21 -11.03 7.62 -8.27
N PRO A 22 -10.10 6.82 -7.69
CA PRO A 22 -8.91 7.39 -7.05
C PRO A 22 -7.99 8.02 -8.09
N ASP A 23 -7.21 9.00 -7.68
CA ASP A 23 -6.23 9.67 -8.53
C ASP A 23 -4.84 9.04 -8.42
N GLN A 24 -4.57 8.38 -7.31
CA GLN A 24 -3.25 7.85 -6.97
C GLN A 24 -3.37 6.47 -6.35
N MET A 25 -2.35 5.66 -6.58
CA MET A 25 -2.22 4.32 -6.00
C MET A 25 -0.86 4.21 -5.31
N ALA A 26 -0.87 3.79 -4.06
CA ALA A 26 0.35 3.52 -3.32
C ALA A 26 0.51 2.02 -3.15
N VAL A 27 1.69 1.50 -3.46
CA VAL A 27 1.99 0.08 -3.33
C VAL A 27 3.29 -0.13 -2.56
N GLU A 28 3.33 -1.21 -1.77
CA GLU A 28 4.53 -1.60 -1.07
C GLU A 28 5.41 -2.43 -2.01
N THR A 29 6.73 -2.16 -2.00
CA THR A 29 7.66 -2.95 -2.79
C THR A 29 7.86 -4.34 -2.20
N VAL A 30 8.05 -5.33 -3.07
CA VAL A 30 8.30 -6.71 -2.68
C VAL A 30 9.81 -6.95 -2.70
N PHE A 31 10.33 -7.49 -1.59
CA PHE A 31 11.73 -7.91 -1.52
C PHE A 31 11.87 -9.41 -1.67
N VAL A 32 12.99 -9.84 -2.20
CA VAL A 32 13.32 -11.27 -2.28
C VAL A 32 13.64 -11.75 -0.87
N HIS A 33 12.81 -12.66 -0.37
CA HIS A 33 12.99 -13.28 0.93
C HIS A 33 13.63 -14.66 0.79
N LYS A 34 13.76 -15.36 1.92
CA LYS A 34 14.31 -16.71 2.00
C LYS A 34 13.63 -17.71 1.06
N ASN A 35 12.36 -17.48 0.73
CA ASN A 35 11.60 -18.34 -0.17
C ASN A 35 11.29 -17.61 -1.47
N ALA A 36 12.02 -17.98 -2.53
CA ALA A 36 11.86 -17.39 -3.86
C ALA A 36 10.46 -17.62 -4.44
N SER A 37 9.85 -18.78 -4.18
CA SER A 37 8.51 -19.10 -4.65
C SER A 37 7.46 -18.16 -4.06
N SER A 38 7.54 -17.85 -2.77
CA SER A 38 6.63 -16.92 -2.11
C SER A 38 6.82 -15.49 -2.64
N ALA A 39 8.06 -15.07 -2.83
CA ALA A 39 8.36 -13.76 -3.39
C ALA A 39 7.81 -13.61 -4.80
N LEU A 40 7.90 -14.67 -5.61
CA LEU A 40 7.37 -14.68 -6.97
C LEU A 40 5.85 -14.55 -6.99
N LYS A 41 5.15 -15.27 -6.10
CA LYS A 41 3.69 -15.19 -5.97
C LYS A 41 3.23 -13.80 -5.56
N LEU A 42 3.94 -13.17 -4.62
CA LEU A 42 3.66 -11.80 -4.19
C LEU A 42 3.88 -10.82 -5.33
N GLY A 43 4.93 -11.02 -6.13
CA GLY A 43 5.21 -10.21 -7.32
C GLY A 43 4.09 -10.32 -8.35
N HIS A 44 3.56 -11.52 -8.58
CA HIS A 44 2.43 -11.72 -9.49
C HIS A 44 1.18 -10.99 -8.99
N ALA A 45 0.87 -11.12 -7.71
CA ALA A 45 -0.30 -10.45 -7.10
C ALA A 45 -0.15 -8.93 -7.20
N ARG A 46 1.03 -8.41 -6.92
CA ARG A 46 1.36 -6.99 -7.02
C ARG A 46 1.16 -6.49 -8.45
N ALA A 47 1.66 -7.23 -9.44
CA ALA A 47 1.51 -6.88 -10.85
C ALA A 47 0.04 -6.84 -11.25
N ALA A 48 -0.75 -7.82 -10.83
CA ALA A 48 -2.18 -7.85 -11.12
C ALA A 48 -2.90 -6.62 -10.54
N ALA A 49 -2.54 -6.22 -9.33
CA ALA A 49 -3.10 -5.04 -8.68
C ALA A 49 -2.74 -3.75 -9.44
N ILE A 50 -1.49 -3.62 -9.84
CA ILE A 50 -1.00 -2.46 -10.59
C ILE A 50 -1.68 -2.38 -11.97
N CYS A 51 -1.77 -3.51 -12.66
CA CYS A 51 -2.42 -3.56 -13.98
C CYS A 51 -3.88 -3.13 -13.94
N ALA A 52 -4.58 -3.37 -12.83
CA ALA A 52 -5.97 -2.96 -12.65
C ALA A 52 -6.16 -1.43 -12.72
N SER A 53 -5.09 -0.65 -12.54
CA SER A 53 -5.13 0.80 -12.55
C SER A 53 -4.88 1.41 -13.94
N PHE A 54 -4.40 0.62 -14.90
CA PHE A 54 -3.89 1.16 -16.17
C PHE A 54 -4.93 1.87 -17.03
N GLU A 55 -6.18 1.44 -17.00
CA GLU A 55 -7.24 2.08 -17.79
C GLU A 55 -7.76 3.38 -17.17
N SER A 56 -7.43 3.65 -15.94
CA SER A 56 -7.96 4.78 -15.17
C SER A 56 -6.99 5.94 -14.99
N ASN A 57 -5.85 5.91 -15.67
CA ASN A 57 -4.88 7.00 -15.68
C ASN A 57 -4.39 7.38 -14.28
N ILE A 58 -4.17 6.37 -13.43
CA ILE A 58 -3.77 6.56 -12.05
C ILE A 58 -2.24 6.59 -11.94
N ASN A 59 -1.72 7.57 -11.20
CA ASN A 59 -0.30 7.63 -10.88
C ASN A 59 0.02 6.63 -9.76
N ILE A 60 1.10 5.87 -9.93
CA ILE A 60 1.49 4.81 -8.98
C ILE A 60 2.75 5.23 -8.25
N PHE A 61 2.72 5.10 -6.92
CA PHE A 61 3.83 5.43 -6.03
C PHE A 61 4.24 4.20 -5.23
N GLU A 62 5.54 3.96 -5.12
CA GLU A 62 6.08 2.77 -4.46
C GLU A 62 6.77 3.14 -3.15
N TYR A 63 6.58 2.33 -2.13
CA TYR A 63 7.18 2.51 -0.81
C TYR A 63 7.75 1.21 -0.29
N SER A 64 8.92 1.27 0.34
CA SER A 64 9.51 0.10 0.98
C SER A 64 8.82 -0.19 2.32
N PRO A 65 8.88 -1.43 2.81
CA PRO A 65 8.37 -1.76 4.15
C PRO A 65 8.98 -0.89 5.24
N ARG A 66 10.26 -0.56 5.12
CA ARG A 66 10.94 0.32 6.07
C ARG A 66 10.35 1.73 6.06
N GLU A 67 10.13 2.30 4.88
CA GLU A 67 9.52 3.62 4.74
C GLU A 67 8.13 3.67 5.37
N VAL A 68 7.35 2.61 5.16
CA VAL A 68 6.00 2.50 5.74
C VAL A 68 6.06 2.50 7.28
N LYS A 69 6.96 1.71 7.85
CA LYS A 69 7.14 1.64 9.31
C LYS A 69 7.62 2.97 9.89
N LEU A 70 8.59 3.61 9.23
CA LEU A 70 9.09 4.91 9.66
C LEU A 70 7.98 5.97 9.66
N SER A 71 7.14 5.95 8.64
CA SER A 71 6.06 6.92 8.48
C SER A 71 4.94 6.75 9.50
N THR A 72 4.66 5.51 9.91
CA THR A 72 3.55 5.22 10.84
C THR A 72 3.98 5.20 12.30
N VAL A 73 5.09 4.54 12.62
CA VAL A 73 5.54 4.35 14.02
C VAL A 73 6.77 5.19 14.36
N GLY A 74 7.51 5.63 13.36
CA GLY A 74 8.73 6.41 13.58
C GLY A 74 10.00 5.58 13.67
N THR A 75 9.91 4.26 13.46
CA THR A 75 11.07 3.37 13.41
C THR A 75 10.87 2.29 12.37
N GLY A 76 11.92 1.97 11.61
CA GLY A 76 11.88 0.90 10.60
C GLY A 76 11.89 -0.51 11.19
N LYS A 77 12.03 -0.63 12.52
CA LYS A 77 12.05 -1.91 13.23
C LYS A 77 10.74 -2.24 13.94
N ALA A 78 9.67 -1.49 13.66
CA ALA A 78 8.39 -1.70 14.32
C ALA A 78 7.80 -3.06 14.03
N GLU A 79 7.17 -3.65 15.04
CA GLU A 79 6.40 -4.89 14.90
C GLU A 79 5.07 -4.61 14.20
N LYS A 80 4.49 -5.64 13.57
CA LYS A 80 3.22 -5.50 12.86
C LYS A 80 2.09 -5.01 13.76
N GLU A 81 2.05 -5.46 15.01
CA GLU A 81 1.05 -5.06 15.99
C GLU A 81 1.17 -3.58 16.35
N GLN A 82 2.39 -3.06 16.41
CA GLN A 82 2.64 -1.65 16.66
C GLN A 82 2.16 -0.80 15.49
N VAL A 83 2.40 -1.25 14.27
CA VAL A 83 1.91 -0.57 13.06
C VAL A 83 0.37 -0.51 13.08
N MET A 84 -0.28 -1.63 13.39
CA MET A 84 -1.74 -1.69 13.46
C MET A 84 -2.31 -0.72 14.52
N GLU A 85 -1.72 -0.69 15.70
CA GLU A 85 -2.17 0.22 16.76
C GLU A 85 -2.03 1.68 16.31
N MET A 86 -0.93 2.02 15.67
CA MET A 86 -0.71 3.37 15.19
C MET A 86 -1.65 3.74 14.03
N VAL A 87 -1.90 2.80 13.12
CA VAL A 87 -2.88 2.99 12.03
C VAL A 87 -4.26 3.32 12.60
N LYS A 88 -4.71 2.56 13.59
CA LYS A 88 -5.99 2.79 14.25
C LYS A 88 -6.05 4.16 14.92
N LEU A 89 -4.95 4.55 15.55
CA LEU A 89 -4.84 5.84 16.22
C LEU A 89 -4.90 7.00 15.21
N ILE A 90 -4.10 6.93 14.16
CA ILE A 90 -4.03 7.97 13.13
C ILE A 90 -5.38 8.18 12.45
N LEU A 91 -6.07 7.08 12.14
CA LEU A 91 -7.35 7.12 11.43
C LEU A 91 -8.55 7.26 12.36
N SER A 92 -8.34 7.30 13.67
CA SER A 92 -9.41 7.39 14.69
C SER A 92 -10.42 6.25 14.58
N ILE A 93 -9.92 5.02 14.36
CA ILE A 93 -10.75 3.82 14.21
C ILE A 93 -10.41 2.74 15.25
N LYS A 94 -10.17 3.16 16.50
CA LYS A 94 -9.77 2.25 17.59
C LYS A 94 -10.74 1.10 17.78
N GLN A 95 -12.03 1.35 17.57
CA GLN A 95 -13.08 0.35 17.74
C GLN A 95 -13.23 -0.60 16.56
N VAL A 96 -12.58 -0.31 15.45
CA VAL A 96 -12.67 -1.15 14.26
C VAL A 96 -11.72 -2.33 14.38
N LYS A 97 -12.23 -3.53 14.08
CA LYS A 97 -11.41 -4.73 14.08
C LYS A 97 -10.75 -4.89 12.71
N LEU A 98 -9.43 -4.77 12.68
CA LEU A 98 -8.63 -4.92 11.47
C LEU A 98 -7.83 -6.21 11.53
N ASN A 99 -7.69 -6.89 10.38
CA ASN A 99 -6.67 -7.94 10.26
C ASN A 99 -5.34 -7.29 9.83
N LEU A 100 -4.26 -8.08 9.85
CA LEU A 100 -2.92 -7.56 9.52
C LEU A 100 -2.81 -7.07 8.08
N ASP A 101 -3.46 -7.74 7.13
CA ASP A 101 -3.40 -7.35 5.71
C ASP A 101 -4.11 -6.01 5.48
N GLU A 102 -5.24 -5.81 6.12
CA GLU A 102 -5.96 -4.54 6.06
C GLU A 102 -5.13 -3.41 6.67
N SER A 103 -4.51 -3.68 7.81
CA SER A 103 -3.63 -2.73 8.48
C SER A 103 -2.43 -2.37 7.61
N ASP A 104 -1.81 -3.35 6.97
CA ASP A 104 -0.67 -3.13 6.06
C ASP A 104 -1.07 -2.20 4.91
N ALA A 105 -2.21 -2.44 4.29
CA ALA A 105 -2.69 -1.61 3.19
C ALA A 105 -2.96 -0.17 3.63
N LEU A 106 -3.60 0.01 4.78
CA LEU A 106 -3.86 1.34 5.34
C LEU A 106 -2.56 2.06 5.69
N ALA A 107 -1.57 1.34 6.21
CA ALA A 107 -0.26 1.90 6.55
C ALA A 107 0.45 2.45 5.30
N VAL A 108 0.39 1.74 4.18
CA VAL A 108 0.96 2.20 2.91
C VAL A 108 0.27 3.50 2.47
N GLY A 109 -1.05 3.56 2.58
CA GLY A 109 -1.82 4.77 2.25
C GLY A 109 -1.43 5.96 3.13
N ILE A 110 -1.26 5.74 4.43
CA ILE A 110 -0.81 6.77 5.37
C ILE A 110 0.60 7.25 5.00
N CYS A 111 1.49 6.31 4.70
CA CYS A 111 2.86 6.62 4.27
C CYS A 111 2.85 7.52 3.04
N HIS A 112 2.03 7.18 2.05
CA HIS A 112 1.91 7.98 0.84
C HIS A 112 1.37 9.38 1.14
N ALA A 113 0.34 9.50 1.95
CA ALA A 113 -0.25 10.78 2.30
C ALA A 113 0.79 11.70 2.96
N HIS A 114 1.56 11.18 3.90
CA HIS A 114 2.63 11.95 4.56
C HIS A 114 3.75 12.32 3.59
N SER A 115 4.27 11.36 2.84
CA SER A 115 5.41 11.56 1.94
C SER A 115 5.09 12.48 0.78
N HIS A 116 3.93 12.30 0.18
CA HIS A 116 3.49 13.11 -0.95
C HIS A 116 3.26 14.57 -0.54
N SER A 117 2.67 14.79 0.61
CA SER A 117 2.45 16.13 1.17
C SER A 117 3.78 16.86 1.43
N ILE A 118 4.77 16.17 2.00
CA ILE A 118 6.09 16.73 2.27
C ILE A 118 6.81 17.07 0.96
N LYS A 119 6.81 16.17 -0.02
CA LYS A 119 7.43 16.39 -1.33
C LYS A 119 6.81 17.60 -2.04
N ALA A 120 5.50 17.72 -2.02
CA ALA A 120 4.80 18.84 -2.62
C ALA A 120 5.22 20.17 -1.98
N LYS A 121 5.37 20.22 -0.65
CA LYS A 121 5.82 21.42 0.05
C LYS A 121 7.26 21.78 -0.30
N ILE A 122 8.15 20.80 -0.41
CA ILE A 122 9.56 21.02 -0.79
C ILE A 122 9.63 21.59 -2.21
N GLU A 123 8.90 21.02 -3.17
CA GLU A 123 8.86 21.50 -4.54
C GLU A 123 8.31 22.93 -4.62
N ALA A 124 7.27 23.24 -3.88
CA ALA A 124 6.70 24.58 -3.85
C ALA A 124 7.69 25.62 -3.30
N SER A 125 8.49 25.27 -2.29
CA SER A 125 9.45 26.19 -1.68
C SER A 125 10.74 26.36 -2.50
N SER A 126 11.02 25.49 -3.47
CA SER A 126 12.21 25.57 -4.32
C SER A 126 11.98 26.33 -5.63
N LYS A 127 10.77 26.81 -5.84
CA LYS A 127 10.43 27.60 -7.04
C LYS A 127 10.54 29.11 -6.81
#